data_5ddceb0ed0ce6ec76e0d3df5a8b5b152
#
_entry.id   5ddceb0ed0ce6ec76e0d3df5a8b5b152
#
_cell.length_a   1.000
_cell.length_b   1.000
_cell.length_c   1.000
_cell.angle_alpha   90.00
_cell.angle_beta   90.00
_cell.angle_gamma   90.00
#
_symmetry.space_group_name_H-M   'P 1'
#
loop_
_entity.id
_entity.type
_entity.pdbx_description
1 polymer ?
#
loop_
_entity_poly.entity_id
_entity_poly.type
_entity_poly.pdbx_seq_one_letter_code
_entity_poly.pdbx_strand_id
1 'polypeptide(L)'
;MKKLYDKGYRSLAIVFVHSYTFPDHERLVGKLAREAGFAHVSESAQLLPMIKMLPRGVSATADAYLTPVLREYLDGFFSGFDEKLRDGKFRSPRVEFMGSDGGLVNVANFSGLKSILSGPAGGVVGYALTSWDAQRRIPIIGYVFLHLQPDPILTSC
;
A
#
# COMPACT_ATOMS: atom_id res chain seq x y z
N MET A 1 -5.91 18.80 14.51
CA MET A 1 -5.11 17.58 14.70
C MET A 1 -5.23 17.03 16.13
N LYS A 2 -4.89 17.81 17.18
CA LYS A 2 -4.94 17.33 18.57
C LYS A 2 -6.26 16.65 18.96
N LYS A 3 -7.41 17.25 18.63
CA LYS A 3 -8.74 16.65 18.90
C LYS A 3 -8.95 15.26 18.25
N LEU A 4 -8.36 15.02 17.08
CA LEU A 4 -8.44 13.72 16.40
C LEU A 4 -7.52 12.70 17.07
N TYR A 5 -6.32 13.13 17.41
CA TYR A 5 -5.36 12.30 18.15
C TYR A 5 -5.91 11.86 19.51
N ASP A 6 -6.53 12.80 20.25
CA ASP A 6 -7.14 12.53 21.56
C ASP A 6 -8.34 11.55 21.46
N LYS A 7 -9.03 11.52 20.30
CA LYS A 7 -10.08 10.54 20.00
C LYS A 7 -9.56 9.15 19.63
N GLY A 8 -8.25 8.95 19.60
CA GLY A 8 -7.65 7.66 19.31
C GLY A 8 -7.24 7.42 17.85
N TYR A 9 -7.47 8.37 16.92
CA TYR A 9 -7.00 8.22 15.55
C TYR A 9 -5.47 8.29 15.49
N ARG A 10 -4.84 7.35 14.79
CA ARG A 10 -3.37 7.26 14.66
C ARG A 10 -2.91 7.36 13.21
N SER A 11 -3.84 7.25 12.26
CA SER A 11 -3.58 7.37 10.84
C SER A 11 -4.38 8.53 10.25
N LEU A 12 -3.80 9.25 9.29
CA LEU A 12 -4.39 10.44 8.70
C LEU A 12 -4.22 10.46 7.19
N ALA A 13 -5.30 10.73 6.45
CA ALA A 13 -5.26 11.07 5.04
C ALA A 13 -5.40 12.58 4.87
N ILE A 14 -4.53 13.19 4.04
CA ILE A 14 -4.54 14.62 3.75
C ILE A 14 -4.81 14.79 2.25
N VAL A 15 -5.80 15.65 1.93
CA VAL A 15 -6.23 15.89 0.56
C VAL A 15 -6.55 17.36 0.37
N PHE A 16 -5.82 18.06 -0.49
CA PHE A 16 -6.12 19.43 -0.88
C PHE A 16 -6.46 19.52 -2.36
N VAL A 17 -7.32 20.46 -2.71
CA VAL A 17 -7.87 20.55 -4.08
C VAL A 17 -6.76 20.68 -5.12
N HIS A 18 -5.82 21.59 -4.93
CA HIS A 18 -4.76 21.92 -5.89
C HIS A 18 -3.40 21.32 -5.55
N SER A 19 -3.33 20.33 -4.66
CA SER A 19 -2.04 19.75 -4.23
C SER A 19 -1.30 19.00 -5.34
N TYR A 20 -1.97 18.63 -6.42
CA TYR A 20 -1.33 18.06 -7.59
C TYR A 20 -0.36 19.05 -8.30
N THR A 21 -0.61 20.37 -8.18
CA THR A 21 0.24 21.43 -8.72
C THR A 21 1.12 22.06 -7.62
N PHE A 22 0.54 22.29 -6.45
CA PHE A 22 1.19 22.92 -5.30
C PHE A 22 1.12 21.99 -4.07
N PRO A 23 2.03 21.01 -3.97
CA PRO A 23 2.00 20.02 -2.89
C PRO A 23 2.50 20.54 -1.54
N ASP A 24 3.09 21.74 -1.48
CA ASP A 24 3.80 22.23 -0.30
C ASP A 24 2.89 22.39 0.92
N HIS A 25 1.66 22.84 0.72
CA HIS A 25 0.69 22.97 1.81
C HIS A 25 0.30 21.59 2.37
N GLU A 26 0.11 20.61 1.50
CA GLU A 26 -0.21 19.24 1.90
C GLU A 26 0.95 18.61 2.68
N ARG A 27 2.18 18.80 2.19
CA ARG A 27 3.42 18.37 2.85
C ARG A 27 3.62 19.03 4.21
N LEU A 28 3.34 20.35 4.32
CA LEU A 28 3.43 21.08 5.58
C LEU A 28 2.46 20.51 6.62
N VAL A 29 1.21 20.28 6.21
CA VAL A 29 0.21 19.67 7.10
C VAL A 29 0.60 18.24 7.46
N GLY A 30 1.17 17.47 6.52
CA GLY A 30 1.72 16.15 6.79
C GLY A 30 2.83 16.15 7.83
N LYS A 31 3.76 17.10 7.72
CA LYS A 31 4.82 17.29 8.71
C LYS A 31 4.24 17.60 10.10
N LEU A 32 3.33 18.57 10.19
CA LEU A 32 2.66 18.92 11.46
C LEU A 32 1.86 17.75 12.06
N ALA A 33 1.30 16.89 11.21
CA ALA A 33 0.59 15.70 11.68
C ALA A 33 1.57 14.67 12.31
N ARG A 34 2.72 14.44 11.67
CA ARG A 34 3.76 13.57 12.22
C ARG A 34 4.33 14.13 13.55
N GLU A 35 4.57 15.42 13.61
CA GLU A 35 4.99 16.11 14.85
C GLU A 35 3.92 16.03 15.96
N ALA A 36 2.64 15.98 15.59
CA ALA A 36 1.53 15.78 16.53
C ALA A 36 1.36 14.33 16.99
N GLY A 37 2.19 13.39 16.50
CA GLY A 37 2.24 12.00 16.94
C GLY A 37 1.44 11.00 16.09
N PHE A 38 0.90 11.39 14.93
CA PHE A 38 0.24 10.44 14.05
C PHE A 38 1.26 9.43 13.51
N ALA A 39 0.97 8.14 13.68
CA ALA A 39 1.86 7.05 13.30
C ALA A 39 1.98 6.89 11.78
N HIS A 40 0.89 7.16 11.04
CA HIS A 40 0.88 7.12 9.59
C HIS A 40 0.15 8.33 9.00
N VAL A 41 0.72 8.91 7.94
CA VAL A 41 0.16 10.08 7.25
C VAL A 41 0.28 9.87 5.75
N SER A 42 -0.86 9.78 5.09
CA SER A 42 -0.98 9.63 3.64
C SER A 42 -1.29 10.97 2.99
N GLU A 43 -0.36 11.49 2.21
CA GLU A 43 -0.48 12.74 1.46
C GLU A 43 -0.93 12.43 0.03
N SER A 44 -2.10 12.92 -0.38
CA SER A 44 -2.76 12.51 -1.63
C SER A 44 -1.93 12.80 -2.88
N ALA A 45 -1.26 13.94 -2.93
CA ALA A 45 -0.44 14.35 -4.06
C ALA A 45 0.83 13.51 -4.21
N GLN A 46 1.38 12.99 -3.11
CA GLN A 46 2.53 12.11 -3.11
C GLN A 46 2.18 10.69 -3.55
N LEU A 47 1.00 10.21 -3.12
CA LEU A 47 0.54 8.86 -3.47
C LEU A 47 0.11 8.74 -4.92
N LEU A 48 -0.63 9.72 -5.42
CA LEU A 48 -1.22 9.69 -6.75
C LEU A 48 -1.33 11.11 -7.32
N PRO A 49 -0.31 11.60 -8.05
CA PRO A 49 -0.27 12.97 -8.58
C PRO A 49 -1.23 13.14 -9.78
N MET A 50 -2.53 13.20 -9.50
CA MET A 50 -3.57 13.40 -10.51
C MET A 50 -4.45 14.61 -10.18
N ILE A 51 -5.03 15.24 -11.21
CA ILE A 51 -5.82 16.46 -11.08
C ILE A 51 -7.06 16.28 -10.20
N LYS A 52 -7.77 15.16 -10.36
CA LYS A 52 -9.06 14.92 -9.70
C LYS A 52 -8.89 14.68 -8.20
N MET A 53 -9.44 15.58 -7.38
CA MET A 53 -9.36 15.49 -5.93
C MET A 53 -10.05 14.25 -5.35
N LEU A 54 -11.23 13.88 -5.83
CA LEU A 54 -12.00 12.76 -5.28
C LEU A 54 -11.26 11.42 -5.39
N PRO A 55 -10.79 10.99 -6.58
CA PRO A 55 -9.98 9.76 -6.68
C PRO A 55 -8.71 9.80 -5.83
N ARG A 56 -8.02 10.95 -5.76
CA ARG A 56 -6.86 11.12 -4.87
C ARG A 56 -7.24 10.92 -3.41
N GLY A 57 -8.38 11.52 -3.00
CA GLY A 57 -8.87 11.39 -1.64
C GLY A 57 -9.22 9.96 -1.26
N VAL A 58 -9.91 9.24 -2.15
CA VAL A 58 -10.20 7.81 -1.96
C VAL A 58 -8.91 7.01 -1.81
N SER A 59 -7.93 7.24 -2.69
CA SER A 59 -6.64 6.56 -2.64
C SER A 59 -5.87 6.86 -1.35
N ALA A 60 -5.82 8.14 -0.93
CA ALA A 60 -5.17 8.52 0.31
C ALA A 60 -5.86 7.93 1.55
N THR A 61 -7.20 7.86 1.54
CA THR A 61 -7.96 7.25 2.63
C THR A 61 -7.73 5.74 2.70
N ALA A 62 -7.74 5.06 1.56
CA ALA A 62 -7.43 3.63 1.49
C ALA A 62 -6.01 3.34 1.98
N ASP A 63 -5.03 4.13 1.55
CA ASP A 63 -3.65 3.99 2.01
C ASP A 63 -3.50 4.24 3.53
N ALA A 64 -4.12 5.30 4.04
CA ALA A 64 -4.11 5.62 5.47
C ALA A 64 -4.73 4.52 6.34
N TYR A 65 -5.72 3.80 5.81
CA TYR A 65 -6.35 2.68 6.49
C TYR A 65 -5.51 1.40 6.41
N LEU A 66 -5.01 1.05 5.22
CA LEU A 66 -4.38 -0.23 4.96
C LEU A 66 -2.90 -0.28 5.35
N THR A 67 -2.16 0.82 5.17
CA THR A 67 -0.70 0.82 5.39
C THR A 67 -0.29 0.47 6.82
N PRO A 68 -0.96 0.91 7.89
CA PRO A 68 -0.61 0.48 9.24
C PRO A 68 -0.72 -1.03 9.43
N VAL A 69 -1.80 -1.64 8.94
CA VAL A 69 -2.01 -3.10 9.02
C VAL A 69 -0.96 -3.85 8.19
N LEU A 70 -0.65 -3.33 7.00
CA LEU A 70 0.41 -3.88 6.16
C LEU A 70 1.78 -3.83 6.85
N ARG A 71 2.10 -2.73 7.54
CA ARG A 71 3.36 -2.59 8.27
C ARG A 71 3.48 -3.61 9.41
N GLU A 72 2.41 -3.79 10.18
CA GLU A 72 2.36 -4.81 11.22
C GLU A 72 2.58 -6.22 10.64
N TYR A 73 1.94 -6.54 9.51
CA TYR A 73 2.16 -7.79 8.80
C TYR A 73 3.63 -7.95 8.34
N LEU A 74 4.22 -6.91 7.76
CA LEU A 74 5.62 -6.94 7.32
C LEU A 74 6.58 -7.12 8.49
N ASP A 75 6.35 -6.47 9.62
CA ASP A 75 7.15 -6.62 10.82
C ASP A 75 7.08 -8.07 11.34
N GLY A 76 5.88 -8.67 11.35
CA GLY A 76 5.69 -10.08 11.66
C GLY A 76 6.40 -11.00 10.67
N PHE A 77 6.30 -10.72 9.37
CA PHE A 77 6.98 -11.47 8.31
C PHE A 77 8.50 -11.45 8.50
N PHE A 78 9.08 -10.27 8.70
CA PHE A 78 10.53 -10.13 8.87
C PHE A 78 11.04 -10.66 10.22
N SER A 79 10.19 -10.78 11.24
CA SER A 79 10.59 -11.34 12.53
C SER A 79 11.03 -12.82 12.44
N GLY A 80 10.57 -13.53 11.41
CA GLY A 80 10.95 -14.91 11.14
C GLY A 80 12.29 -15.08 10.37
N PHE A 81 12.93 -13.99 9.99
CA PHE A 81 14.19 -14.02 9.25
C PHE A 81 15.37 -13.56 10.13
N ASP A 82 16.59 -14.00 9.76
CA ASP A 82 17.83 -13.55 10.40
C ASP A 82 17.98 -12.02 10.37
N GLU A 83 18.62 -11.44 11.37
CA GLU A 83 18.89 -10.00 11.48
C GLU A 83 19.56 -9.42 10.22
N LYS A 84 20.35 -10.23 9.54
CA LYS A 84 21.03 -9.88 8.29
C LYS A 84 20.07 -9.51 7.15
N LEU A 85 18.88 -10.08 7.12
CA LEU A 85 17.84 -9.75 6.14
C LEU A 85 16.98 -8.56 6.58
N ARG A 86 16.87 -8.32 7.90
CA ARG A 86 16.09 -7.22 8.46
C ARG A 86 16.73 -5.85 8.24
N ASP A 87 18.06 -5.77 8.26
CA ASP A 87 18.79 -4.49 8.19
C ASP A 87 18.83 -3.85 6.80
N GLY A 88 18.37 -4.53 5.75
CA GLY A 88 18.39 -4.02 4.38
C GLY A 88 19.80 -3.68 3.83
N LYS A 89 20.86 -3.97 4.59
CA LYS A 89 22.25 -3.62 4.30
C LYS A 89 23.02 -4.69 3.53
N PHE A 90 22.45 -5.86 3.34
CA PHE A 90 23.14 -6.97 2.70
C PHE A 90 22.93 -7.01 1.18
N ARG A 91 24.01 -7.34 0.48
CA ARG A 91 24.13 -7.47 -0.97
C ARG A 91 23.25 -8.57 -1.60
N SER A 92 22.55 -9.38 -0.82
CA SER A 92 21.64 -10.45 -1.30
C SER A 92 21.10 -11.26 -0.10
N PRO A 93 19.85 -11.75 -0.11
CA PRO A 93 18.82 -11.49 -1.11
C PRO A 93 18.09 -10.18 -0.86
N ARG A 94 17.76 -9.48 -1.94
CA ARG A 94 16.89 -8.31 -1.93
C ARG A 94 15.44 -8.77 -1.85
N VAL A 95 14.71 -8.33 -0.82
CA VAL A 95 13.29 -8.63 -0.69
C VAL A 95 12.48 -7.52 -1.35
N GLU A 96 11.67 -7.90 -2.32
CA GLU A 96 10.74 -7.04 -3.03
C GLU A 96 9.35 -7.67 -3.05
N PHE A 97 8.33 -6.85 -3.02
CA PHE A 97 6.94 -7.29 -3.09
C PHE A 97 6.32 -6.91 -4.43
N MET A 98 5.40 -7.75 -4.92
CA MET A 98 4.62 -7.42 -6.10
C MET A 98 3.69 -6.26 -5.79
N GLY A 99 3.72 -5.22 -6.62
CA GLY A 99 2.79 -4.11 -6.58
C GLY A 99 1.51 -4.38 -7.35
N SER A 100 0.50 -3.55 -7.15
CA SER A 100 -0.78 -3.60 -7.87
C SER A 100 -0.65 -3.35 -9.38
N ASP A 101 0.46 -2.79 -9.82
CA ASP A 101 0.80 -2.53 -11.22
C ASP A 101 1.53 -3.70 -11.89
N GLY A 102 1.80 -4.79 -11.15
CA GLY A 102 2.58 -5.95 -11.62
C GLY A 102 4.10 -5.74 -11.56
N GLY A 103 4.57 -4.60 -11.07
CA GLY A 103 5.99 -4.32 -10.84
C GLY A 103 6.46 -4.81 -9.48
N LEU A 104 7.79 -4.87 -9.29
CA LEU A 104 8.39 -5.17 -7.99
C LEU A 104 8.66 -3.87 -7.22
N VAL A 105 8.29 -3.84 -5.96
CA VAL A 105 8.41 -2.68 -5.08
C VAL A 105 9.26 -3.05 -3.87
N ASN A 106 10.24 -2.19 -3.56
CA ASN A 106 11.04 -2.34 -2.36
C ASN A 106 10.15 -2.19 -1.11
N VAL A 107 10.44 -2.97 -0.07
CA VAL A 107 9.71 -2.99 1.22
C VAL A 107 9.48 -1.60 1.79
N ALA A 108 10.48 -0.72 1.73
CA ALA A 108 10.37 0.65 2.27
C ALA A 108 9.30 1.50 1.56
N ASN A 109 9.04 1.24 0.28
CA ASN A 109 8.09 1.95 -0.56
C ASN A 109 6.77 1.19 -0.77
N PHE A 110 6.64 0.01 -0.16
CA PHE A 110 5.44 -0.81 -0.24
C PHE A 110 4.38 -0.26 0.71
N SER A 111 3.22 0.11 0.20
CA SER A 111 2.14 0.72 0.95
C SER A 111 0.82 0.00 0.73
N GLY A 112 -0.16 0.29 1.57
CA GLY A 112 -1.48 -0.30 1.47
C GLY A 112 -2.12 -0.09 0.09
N LEU A 113 -2.02 1.12 -0.46
CA LEU A 113 -2.54 1.42 -1.80
C LEU A 113 -1.86 0.56 -2.88
N LYS A 114 -0.54 0.38 -2.79
CA LYS A 114 0.23 -0.42 -3.75
C LYS A 114 -0.01 -1.92 -3.62
N SER A 115 -0.56 -2.38 -2.51
CA SER A 115 -0.78 -3.81 -2.23
C SER A 115 -2.17 -4.33 -2.62
N ILE A 116 -3.16 -3.46 -2.82
CA ILE A 116 -4.59 -3.84 -2.97
C ILE A 116 -4.81 -4.89 -4.05
N LEU A 117 -4.20 -4.73 -5.22
CA LEU A 117 -4.33 -5.63 -6.37
C LEU A 117 -3.07 -6.46 -6.63
N SER A 118 -2.14 -6.53 -5.68
CA SER A 118 -0.86 -7.22 -5.87
C SER A 118 -1.02 -8.72 -6.16
N GLY A 119 -1.98 -9.39 -5.53
CA GLY A 119 -2.30 -10.79 -5.79
C GLY A 119 -2.75 -11.05 -7.23
N PRO A 120 -3.83 -10.40 -7.70
CA PRO A 120 -4.26 -10.49 -9.10
C PRO A 120 -3.16 -10.08 -10.09
N ALA A 121 -2.43 -9.02 -9.82
CA ALA A 121 -1.33 -8.55 -10.67
C ALA A 121 -0.21 -9.61 -10.79
N GLY A 122 0.20 -10.20 -9.67
CA GLY A 122 1.17 -11.29 -9.65
C GLY A 122 0.68 -12.53 -10.40
N GLY A 123 -0.61 -12.84 -10.31
CA GLY A 123 -1.24 -13.89 -11.07
C GLY A 123 -1.12 -13.65 -12.59
N VAL A 124 -1.46 -12.44 -13.05
CA VAL A 124 -1.36 -12.07 -14.47
C VAL A 124 0.09 -12.20 -14.96
N VAL A 125 1.04 -11.63 -14.22
CA VAL A 125 2.46 -11.70 -14.58
C VAL A 125 2.94 -13.16 -14.59
N GLY A 126 2.60 -13.95 -13.58
CA GLY A 126 2.95 -15.35 -13.49
C GLY A 126 2.42 -16.16 -14.69
N TYR A 127 1.14 -16.03 -15.01
CA TYR A 127 0.54 -16.69 -16.17
C TYR A 127 1.17 -16.23 -17.49
N ALA A 128 1.41 -14.93 -17.65
CA ALA A 128 2.04 -14.41 -18.86
C ALA A 128 3.44 -14.99 -19.08
N LEU A 129 4.24 -15.10 -18.01
CA LEU A 129 5.61 -15.58 -18.10
C LEU A 129 5.72 -17.11 -18.24
N THR A 130 4.78 -17.86 -17.66
CA THR A 130 4.88 -19.33 -17.60
C THR A 130 4.04 -20.05 -18.65
N SER A 131 2.97 -19.44 -19.12
CA SER A 131 1.98 -20.13 -19.98
C SER A 131 1.79 -19.46 -21.34
N TRP A 132 2.31 -18.24 -21.54
CA TRP A 132 2.18 -17.55 -22.82
C TRP A 132 3.13 -18.13 -23.87
N ASP A 133 2.56 -18.57 -24.99
CA ASP A 133 3.29 -18.99 -26.19
C ASP A 133 3.11 -17.91 -27.28
N ALA A 134 4.18 -17.18 -27.58
CA ALA A 134 4.17 -16.11 -28.55
C ALA A 134 3.88 -16.59 -29.99
N GLN A 135 4.14 -17.86 -30.32
CA GLN A 135 3.89 -18.41 -31.64
C GLN A 135 2.42 -18.82 -31.80
N ARG A 136 1.85 -19.42 -30.76
CA ARG A 136 0.46 -19.94 -30.81
C ARG A 136 -0.58 -18.86 -30.47
N ARG A 137 -0.22 -17.82 -29.72
CA ARG A 137 -1.09 -16.73 -29.30
C ARG A 137 -2.43 -17.19 -28.70
N ILE A 138 -2.39 -18.29 -27.92
CA ILE A 138 -3.58 -18.85 -27.29
C ILE A 138 -3.94 -17.98 -26.07
N PRO A 139 -5.21 -17.60 -25.89
CA PRO A 139 -5.66 -16.86 -24.70
C PRO A 139 -5.39 -17.66 -23.42
N ILE A 140 -4.94 -16.98 -22.38
CA ILE A 140 -4.72 -17.57 -21.07
C ILE A 140 -5.85 -17.11 -20.16
N ILE A 141 -6.49 -18.07 -19.45
CA ILE A 141 -7.51 -17.77 -18.43
C ILE A 141 -6.96 -18.23 -17.09
N GLY A 142 -6.90 -17.30 -16.12
CA GLY A 142 -6.51 -17.58 -14.75
C GLY A 142 -7.60 -17.20 -13.75
N TYR A 143 -7.72 -17.95 -12.66
CA TYR A 143 -8.61 -17.64 -11.54
C TYR A 143 -7.80 -17.25 -10.32
N VAL A 144 -8.16 -16.13 -9.69
CA VAL A 144 -7.65 -15.75 -8.36
C VAL A 144 -8.76 -16.02 -7.36
N PHE A 145 -8.55 -16.99 -6.46
CA PHE A 145 -9.46 -17.24 -5.35
C PHE A 145 -9.12 -16.27 -4.21
N LEU A 146 -10.04 -15.32 -3.94
CA LEU A 146 -10.05 -14.57 -2.69
C LEU A 146 -10.79 -15.40 -1.64
N HIS A 147 -10.07 -16.03 -0.74
CA HIS A 147 -10.66 -16.66 0.43
C HIS A 147 -10.93 -15.58 1.47
N LEU A 148 -12.11 -14.98 1.41
CA LEU A 148 -12.62 -14.14 2.49
C LEU A 148 -13.02 -15.09 3.63
N GLN A 149 -12.19 -15.23 4.65
CA GLN A 149 -12.65 -15.79 5.92
C GLN A 149 -13.68 -14.80 6.49
N PRO A 150 -14.91 -15.26 6.80
CA PRO A 150 -15.85 -14.38 7.48
C PRO A 150 -15.28 -14.01 8.84
N ASP A 151 -15.06 -12.72 9.06
CA ASP A 151 -14.68 -12.22 10.37
C ASP A 151 -15.74 -12.62 11.40
N PRO A 152 -15.37 -13.26 12.50
CA PRO A 152 -16.32 -13.66 13.56
C PRO A 152 -17.04 -12.48 14.22
N ILE A 153 -16.58 -11.24 13.94
CA ILE A 153 -17.18 -10.01 14.49
C ILE A 153 -18.45 -9.57 13.74
N LEU A 154 -18.67 -10.01 12.49
CA LEU A 154 -19.84 -9.61 11.71
C LEU A 154 -21.06 -10.55 11.86
N THR A 155 -20.95 -11.63 12.62
CA THR A 155 -22.05 -12.57 12.87
C THR A 155 -22.81 -12.34 14.18
N SER A 156 -22.52 -11.24 14.88
CA SER A 156 -23.17 -10.88 16.16
C SER A 156 -23.99 -9.59 16.12
N CYS A 157 -24.62 -9.29 14.97
CA CYS A 157 -25.67 -8.25 14.87
C CYS A 157 -26.99 -8.86 14.44
#